data_752da21c1146d19ba77b0aaf29eca75e
#
_entry.id   752da21c1146d19ba77b0aaf29eca75e
#
_cell.length_a   1.000
_cell.length_b   1.000
_cell.length_c   1.000
_cell.angle_alpha   90.00
_cell.angle_beta   90.00
_cell.angle_gamma   90.00
#
_symmetry.space_group_name_H-M   'P 1'
#
loop_
_entity.id
_entity.type
_entity.pdbx_description
1 polymer ?
#
loop_
_entity_poly.entity_id
_entity_poly.type
_entity_poly.pdbx_seq_one_letter_code
_entity_poly.pdbx_strand_id
1 'polypeptide(L)'
;MTDLGVVFPAGPDGRRSTAALGRAVVADALRPVDPAGAGAAERETNWRAGYLPHFRRLVEAGIASREAELTIADAGLASLHRRMRVAGPDGAETALGDLVAAPAGRVLGAAEVVGTGEPERELSLPFRGQRLRGDALLRRLDTWVENGIVEPSAAEAVRTVVAHPEWLALPGTTVVVLGAGAEMGPLTALLRWGARVAGIDLPRTQLWERVLDTARRGAGTLLYPVAGEDVGADLITEVPAVADWLTGLPGHLVLGDYVYADGATNVRVSTAVDALTVRLAAARNDVALAFLATPTDVFAVPPDAVAQSV
;
A
#
# COMPACT_ATOMS: atom_id res chain seq x y z
N MET A 1 -7.67 25.14 8.92
CA MET A 1 -8.27 24.00 8.20
C MET A 1 -8.59 22.94 9.23
N THR A 2 -9.84 22.58 9.41
CA THR A 2 -10.24 21.48 10.29
C THR A 2 -9.71 20.20 9.68
N ASP A 3 -8.86 19.48 10.44
CA ASP A 3 -8.34 18.18 9.99
C ASP A 3 -9.52 17.20 9.96
N LEU A 4 -9.97 16.82 8.77
CA LEU A 4 -11.03 15.83 8.55
C LEU A 4 -10.41 14.44 8.26
N GLY A 5 -11.22 13.40 8.50
CA GLY A 5 -10.82 12.01 8.25
C GLY A 5 -9.78 11.50 9.23
N VAL A 6 -8.89 10.63 8.76
CA VAL A 6 -7.87 10.02 9.62
C VAL A 6 -6.86 11.06 10.09
N VAL A 7 -6.72 11.21 11.41
CA VAL A 7 -5.88 12.22 12.07
C VAL A 7 -5.10 11.62 13.24
N PHE A 8 -4.00 12.27 13.62
CA PHE A 8 -3.28 11.94 14.85
C PHE A 8 -4.11 12.27 16.08
N PRO A 9 -3.94 11.56 17.21
CA PRO A 9 -4.59 11.92 18.46
C PRO A 9 -4.14 13.30 18.92
N ALA A 10 -5.07 14.08 19.47
CA ALA A 10 -4.76 15.35 20.13
C ALA A 10 -4.17 15.09 21.52
N GLY A 11 -3.11 15.81 21.86
CA GLY A 11 -2.58 15.84 23.23
C GLY A 11 -3.44 16.68 24.17
N PRO A 12 -3.09 16.74 25.47
CA PRO A 12 -3.81 17.54 26.45
C PRO A 12 -3.85 19.06 26.11
N ASP A 13 -2.90 19.52 25.31
CA ASP A 13 -2.81 20.89 24.80
C ASP A 13 -3.57 21.10 23.47
N GLY A 14 -4.31 20.10 23.01
CA GLY A 14 -5.02 20.09 21.73
C GLY A 14 -4.11 19.91 20.50
N ARG A 15 -2.79 19.80 20.67
CA ARG A 15 -1.87 19.60 19.55
C ARG A 15 -1.78 18.14 19.15
N ARG A 16 -1.73 17.89 17.83
CA ARG A 16 -1.49 16.56 17.27
C ARG A 16 0.00 16.33 17.06
N SER A 17 0.51 15.20 17.56
CA SER A 17 1.95 14.92 17.57
C SER A 17 2.26 13.55 16.95
N THR A 18 2.98 13.56 15.82
CA THR A 18 3.54 12.36 15.19
C THR A 18 4.54 11.66 16.12
N ALA A 19 5.36 12.43 16.85
CA ALA A 19 6.35 11.89 17.77
C ALA A 19 5.71 11.18 18.97
N ALA A 20 4.62 11.72 19.51
CA ALA A 20 3.91 11.09 20.63
C ALA A 20 3.27 9.77 20.18
N LEU A 21 2.65 9.74 18.98
CA LEU A 21 2.12 8.51 18.41
C LEU A 21 3.22 7.49 18.15
N GLY A 22 4.32 7.88 17.48
CA GLY A 22 5.43 6.98 17.16
C GLY A 22 6.01 6.28 18.38
N ARG A 23 6.29 7.04 19.47
CA ARG A 23 6.72 6.46 20.75
C ARG A 23 5.75 5.43 21.28
N ALA A 24 4.48 5.77 21.31
CA ALA A 24 3.45 4.92 21.89
C ALA A 24 3.25 3.62 21.06
N VAL A 25 3.24 3.71 19.74
CA VAL A 25 3.08 2.55 18.87
C VAL A 25 4.29 1.62 18.94
N VAL A 26 5.51 2.15 18.91
CA VAL A 26 6.74 1.34 19.03
C VAL A 26 6.82 0.68 20.40
N ALA A 27 6.46 1.40 21.47
CA ALA A 27 6.42 0.82 22.81
C ALA A 27 5.37 -0.30 22.92
N ASP A 28 4.16 -0.10 22.39
CA ASP A 28 3.12 -1.11 22.40
C ASP A 28 3.51 -2.35 21.59
N ALA A 29 4.15 -2.15 20.43
CA ALA A 29 4.65 -3.22 19.56
C ALA A 29 5.72 -4.09 20.26
N LEU A 30 6.66 -3.46 20.97
CA LEU A 30 7.73 -4.15 21.71
C LEU A 30 7.24 -4.84 22.98
N ARG A 31 6.19 -4.33 23.60
CA ARG A 31 5.79 -4.73 24.97
C ARG A 31 5.62 -6.24 25.18
N PRO A 32 5.01 -7.00 24.26
CA PRO A 32 4.84 -8.44 24.42
C PRO A 32 6.15 -9.24 24.37
N VAL A 33 7.17 -8.76 23.63
CA VAL A 33 8.41 -9.51 23.34
C VAL A 33 9.63 -8.90 24.00
N ASP A 34 9.66 -7.59 24.22
CA ASP A 34 10.75 -6.84 24.85
C ASP A 34 10.22 -5.69 25.73
N PRO A 35 9.75 -6.01 26.98
CA PRO A 35 9.23 -5.00 27.90
C PRO A 35 10.26 -3.89 28.23
N ALA A 36 11.56 -4.23 28.26
CA ALA A 36 12.62 -3.25 28.54
C ALA A 36 12.78 -2.25 27.39
N GLY A 37 12.69 -2.73 26.13
CA GLY A 37 12.67 -1.89 24.94
C GLY A 37 11.44 -1.02 24.84
N ALA A 38 10.28 -1.57 25.20
CA ALA A 38 9.04 -0.79 25.30
C ALA A 38 9.18 0.39 26.26
N GLY A 39 9.68 0.15 27.47
CA GLY A 39 9.93 1.20 28.45
C GLY A 39 10.99 2.22 28.01
N ALA A 40 12.00 1.81 27.24
CA ALA A 40 12.97 2.72 26.67
C ALA A 40 12.33 3.64 25.60
N ALA A 41 11.51 3.08 24.72
CA ALA A 41 10.79 3.86 23.71
C ALA A 41 9.83 4.90 24.34
N GLU A 42 9.10 4.52 25.39
CA GLU A 42 8.21 5.45 26.11
C GLU A 42 8.95 6.65 26.72
N ARG A 43 10.14 6.41 27.24
CA ARG A 43 10.96 7.46 27.88
C ARG A 43 11.75 8.34 26.92
N GLU A 44 11.77 7.99 25.61
CA GLU A 44 12.49 8.81 24.62
C GLU A 44 11.88 10.21 24.49
N THR A 45 12.62 11.21 24.90
CA THR A 45 12.14 12.61 24.91
C THR A 45 12.37 13.32 23.58
N ASN A 46 13.38 12.90 22.81
CA ASN A 46 13.71 13.48 21.51
C ASN A 46 13.48 12.47 20.38
N TRP A 47 12.23 12.07 20.20
CA TRP A 47 11.86 11.02 19.24
C TRP A 47 12.42 11.24 17.84
N ARG A 48 12.40 12.48 17.35
CA ARG A 48 12.86 12.79 15.98
C ARG A 48 14.34 12.46 15.76
N ALA A 49 15.18 12.58 16.75
CA ALA A 49 16.61 12.24 16.68
C ALA A 49 16.90 10.85 17.25
N GLY A 50 16.08 10.36 18.18
CA GLY A 50 16.31 9.13 18.95
C GLY A 50 15.53 7.90 18.52
N TYR A 51 14.69 7.94 17.46
CA TYR A 51 13.82 6.82 17.11
C TYR A 51 14.56 5.60 16.52
N LEU A 52 15.68 5.80 15.82
CA LEU A 52 16.40 4.72 15.12
C LEU A 52 16.79 3.53 16.01
N PRO A 53 17.35 3.71 17.23
CA PRO A 53 17.65 2.59 18.12
C PRO A 53 16.40 1.77 18.49
N HIS A 54 15.23 2.41 18.61
CA HIS A 54 13.97 1.73 18.93
C HIS A 54 13.44 0.93 17.74
N PHE A 55 13.57 1.45 16.51
CA PHE A 55 13.25 0.69 15.28
C PHE A 55 14.20 -0.49 15.09
N ARG A 56 15.51 -0.29 15.27
CA ARG A 56 16.47 -1.38 15.27
C ARG A 56 16.06 -2.49 16.25
N ARG A 57 15.62 -2.11 17.44
CA ARG A 57 15.19 -3.03 18.47
C ARG A 57 13.92 -3.83 18.09
N LEU A 58 12.98 -3.23 17.33
CA LEU A 58 11.84 -3.95 16.74
C LEU A 58 12.33 -5.05 15.80
N VAL A 59 13.31 -4.75 14.94
CA VAL A 59 13.89 -5.73 14.01
C VAL A 59 14.60 -6.83 14.78
N GLU A 60 15.49 -6.50 15.71
CA GLU A 60 16.26 -7.46 16.52
C GLU A 60 15.34 -8.40 17.32
N ALA A 61 14.26 -7.88 17.90
CA ALA A 61 13.27 -8.68 18.61
C ALA A 61 12.46 -9.59 17.67
N GLY A 62 12.10 -9.09 16.47
CA GLY A 62 11.35 -9.86 15.47
C GLY A 62 12.13 -11.02 14.85
N ILE A 63 13.44 -10.84 14.61
CA ILE A 63 14.32 -11.88 14.04
C ILE A 63 14.39 -13.13 14.94
N ALA A 64 14.09 -13.01 16.22
CA ALA A 64 14.18 -14.12 17.17
C ALA A 64 13.24 -15.30 16.78
N SER A 65 12.07 -15.05 16.25
CA SER A 65 11.14 -16.08 15.75
C SER A 65 10.01 -15.45 14.92
N ARG A 66 9.37 -16.25 14.04
CA ARG A 66 8.16 -15.84 13.32
C ARG A 66 7.02 -15.43 14.28
N GLU A 67 6.89 -16.08 15.43
CA GLU A 67 5.90 -15.73 16.44
C GLU A 67 6.15 -14.34 17.02
N ALA A 68 7.40 -14.01 17.34
CA ALA A 68 7.80 -12.69 17.83
C ALA A 68 7.52 -11.60 16.78
N GLU A 69 7.88 -11.84 15.51
CA GLU A 69 7.61 -10.94 14.40
C GLU A 69 6.11 -10.61 14.26
N LEU A 70 5.27 -11.65 14.19
CA LEU A 70 3.82 -11.49 14.08
C LEU A 70 3.23 -10.80 15.31
N THR A 71 3.69 -11.15 16.51
CA THR A 71 3.25 -10.51 17.76
C THR A 71 3.57 -9.01 17.78
N ILE A 72 4.76 -8.61 17.30
CA ILE A 72 5.16 -7.20 17.19
C ILE A 72 4.24 -6.48 16.19
N ALA A 73 4.00 -7.08 15.02
CA ALA A 73 3.17 -6.50 13.98
C ALA A 73 1.72 -6.30 14.47
N ASP A 74 1.12 -7.35 15.05
CA ASP A 74 -0.25 -7.30 15.56
C ASP A 74 -0.41 -6.27 16.68
N ALA A 75 0.53 -6.21 17.63
CA ALA A 75 0.50 -5.25 18.72
C ALA A 75 0.66 -3.80 18.21
N GLY A 76 1.53 -3.60 17.21
CA GLY A 76 1.74 -2.31 16.56
C GLY A 76 0.51 -1.82 15.79
N LEU A 77 -0.09 -2.68 14.95
CA LEU A 77 -1.32 -2.37 14.21
C LEU A 77 -2.49 -2.10 15.17
N ALA A 78 -2.67 -2.95 16.19
CA ALA A 78 -3.71 -2.73 17.20
C ALA A 78 -3.50 -1.40 17.95
N SER A 79 -2.25 -0.99 18.20
CA SER A 79 -1.93 0.31 18.80
C SER A 79 -2.33 1.47 17.88
N LEU A 80 -2.02 1.39 16.58
CA LEU A 80 -2.43 2.39 15.58
C LEU A 80 -3.95 2.53 15.54
N HIS A 81 -4.69 1.42 15.42
CA HIS A 81 -6.16 1.41 15.37
C HIS A 81 -6.81 2.00 16.62
N ARG A 82 -6.24 1.79 17.80
CA ARG A 82 -6.74 2.38 19.05
C ARG A 82 -6.42 3.87 19.20
N ARG A 83 -5.27 4.32 18.69
CA ARG A 83 -4.74 5.66 18.95
C ARG A 83 -5.06 6.67 17.87
N MET A 84 -4.94 6.30 16.59
CA MET A 84 -5.35 7.18 15.50
C MET A 84 -6.84 7.49 15.59
N ARG A 85 -7.24 8.66 15.13
CA ARG A 85 -8.60 9.15 15.20
C ARG A 85 -9.17 9.40 13.82
N VAL A 86 -10.47 9.41 13.75
CA VAL A 86 -11.24 9.83 12.57
C VAL A 86 -12.07 11.02 12.99
N ALA A 87 -11.73 12.19 12.46
CA ALA A 87 -12.42 13.44 12.74
C ALA A 87 -13.56 13.65 11.73
N GLY A 88 -14.78 13.79 12.23
CA GLY A 88 -15.98 14.11 11.46
C GLY A 88 -16.13 15.62 11.20
N PRO A 89 -17.08 16.00 10.31
CA PRO A 89 -17.34 17.39 9.99
C PRO A 89 -17.94 18.18 11.16
N ASP A 90 -18.52 17.49 12.13
CA ASP A 90 -19.08 18.04 13.37
C ASP A 90 -18.03 18.23 14.47
N GLY A 91 -16.76 17.86 14.19
CA GLY A 91 -15.66 17.88 15.14
C GLY A 91 -15.62 16.69 16.11
N ALA A 92 -16.55 15.73 16.00
CA ALA A 92 -16.50 14.49 16.75
C ALA A 92 -15.35 13.61 16.26
N GLU A 93 -14.72 12.89 17.18
CA GLU A 93 -13.63 11.96 16.86
C GLU A 93 -13.94 10.56 17.37
N THR A 94 -13.75 9.56 16.50
CA THR A 94 -13.80 8.14 16.84
C THR A 94 -12.42 7.50 16.72
N ALA A 95 -12.24 6.27 17.18
CA ALA A 95 -11.00 5.55 16.95
C ALA A 95 -10.90 5.10 15.48
N LEU A 96 -9.69 4.97 14.95
CA LEU A 96 -9.48 4.47 13.58
C LEU A 96 -10.11 3.09 13.38
N GLY A 97 -10.01 2.20 14.39
CA GLY A 97 -10.61 0.87 14.36
C GLY A 97 -12.13 0.87 14.12
N ASP A 98 -12.82 1.94 14.49
CA ASP A 98 -14.26 2.06 14.27
C ASP A 98 -14.63 2.20 12.79
N LEU A 99 -13.68 2.60 11.91
CA LEU A 99 -13.90 2.66 10.45
C LEU A 99 -14.24 1.30 9.84
N VAL A 100 -13.79 0.22 10.47
CA VAL A 100 -14.04 -1.14 9.96
C VAL A 100 -15.54 -1.42 9.87
N ALA A 101 -16.35 -0.89 10.80
CA ALA A 101 -17.80 -1.05 10.84
C ALA A 101 -18.59 0.24 10.55
N ALA A 102 -17.91 1.35 10.26
CA ALA A 102 -18.58 2.63 10.03
C ALA A 102 -19.42 2.62 8.75
N PRO A 103 -20.61 3.24 8.73
CA PRO A 103 -21.38 3.39 7.49
C PRO A 103 -20.66 4.31 6.52
N ALA A 104 -20.86 4.07 5.22
CA ALA A 104 -20.38 5.00 4.19
C ALA A 104 -21.10 6.34 4.30
N GLY A 105 -20.33 7.43 4.30
CA GLY A 105 -20.90 8.78 4.34
C GLY A 105 -21.53 9.22 2.99
N ARG A 106 -21.08 8.57 1.90
CA ARG A 106 -21.67 8.74 0.55
C ARG A 106 -21.55 7.44 -0.24
N VAL A 107 -22.32 7.32 -1.29
CA VAL A 107 -22.25 6.21 -2.23
C VAL A 107 -21.36 6.62 -3.41
N LEU A 108 -20.39 5.78 -3.72
CA LEU A 108 -19.56 5.91 -4.92
C LEU A 108 -20.16 5.08 -6.05
N GLY A 109 -20.42 5.71 -7.18
CA GLY A 109 -20.73 5.03 -8.43
C GLY A 109 -19.45 4.48 -9.08
N ALA A 110 -19.62 3.59 -10.06
CA ALA A 110 -18.52 3.07 -10.88
C ALA A 110 -18.63 3.64 -12.30
N ALA A 111 -17.53 4.14 -12.81
CA ALA A 111 -17.36 4.43 -14.23
C ALA A 111 -16.21 3.58 -14.78
N GLU A 112 -16.17 3.39 -16.11
CA GLU A 112 -15.12 2.61 -16.74
C GLU A 112 -14.61 3.25 -18.03
N VAL A 113 -13.34 2.97 -18.33
CA VAL A 113 -12.70 3.23 -19.62
C VAL A 113 -12.11 1.91 -20.12
N VAL A 114 -12.53 1.52 -21.30
CA VAL A 114 -11.93 0.38 -22.03
C VAL A 114 -10.88 0.95 -22.98
N GLY A 115 -9.65 0.47 -22.85
CA GLY A 115 -8.54 0.86 -23.70
C GLY A 115 -8.72 0.35 -25.15
N THR A 116 -8.12 1.08 -26.09
CA THR A 116 -8.21 0.74 -27.54
C THR A 116 -6.89 0.20 -28.09
N GLY A 117 -5.86 0.09 -27.26
CA GLY A 117 -4.56 -0.45 -27.64
C GLY A 117 -4.54 -1.98 -27.78
N GLU A 118 -3.47 -2.50 -28.38
CA GLU A 118 -3.23 -3.93 -28.44
C GLU A 118 -2.48 -4.39 -27.17
N PRO A 119 -2.88 -5.51 -26.51
CA PRO A 119 -2.22 -5.99 -25.32
C PRO A 119 -0.82 -6.52 -25.61
N GLU A 120 0.15 -6.12 -24.79
CA GLU A 120 1.46 -6.78 -24.79
C GLU A 120 1.32 -8.21 -24.25
N ARG A 121 1.74 -9.18 -25.05
CA ARG A 121 1.65 -10.61 -24.75
C ARG A 121 2.99 -11.22 -24.33
N GLU A 122 4.01 -10.41 -24.14
CA GLU A 122 5.33 -10.83 -23.71
C GLU A 122 5.84 -9.85 -22.63
N LEU A 123 6.36 -10.39 -21.51
CA LEU A 123 6.94 -9.56 -20.47
C LEU A 123 8.12 -8.78 -21.03
N SER A 124 8.15 -7.48 -20.76
CA SER A 124 9.25 -6.61 -21.12
C SER A 124 9.66 -5.71 -19.97
N LEU A 125 10.97 -5.60 -19.72
CA LEU A 125 11.52 -4.71 -18.71
C LEU A 125 12.30 -3.56 -19.36
N PRO A 126 12.13 -2.31 -18.89
CA PRO A 126 12.91 -1.18 -19.37
C PRO A 126 14.36 -1.27 -18.86
N PHE A 127 15.33 -1.10 -19.75
CA PHE A 127 16.74 -1.07 -19.38
C PHE A 127 17.53 -0.18 -20.36
N ARG A 128 18.16 0.89 -19.86
CA ARG A 128 19.02 1.82 -20.62
C ARG A 128 18.39 2.27 -21.95
N GLY A 129 17.14 2.73 -21.89
CA GLY A 129 16.40 3.23 -23.06
C GLY A 129 15.84 2.16 -24.00
N GLN A 130 16.05 0.88 -23.71
CA GLN A 130 15.50 -0.27 -24.43
C GLN A 130 14.50 -1.04 -23.57
N ARG A 131 13.67 -1.88 -24.21
CA ARG A 131 12.83 -2.85 -23.52
C ARG A 131 13.37 -4.25 -23.81
N LEU A 132 13.88 -4.91 -22.75
CA LEU A 132 14.36 -6.29 -22.83
C LEU A 132 13.18 -7.25 -22.83
N ARG A 133 13.20 -8.26 -23.71
CA ARG A 133 12.21 -9.31 -23.87
C ARG A 133 12.87 -10.66 -24.14
N GLY A 134 12.14 -11.77 -23.92
CA GLY A 134 12.60 -13.12 -24.22
C GLY A 134 14.02 -13.39 -23.79
N ASP A 135 14.82 -13.98 -24.68
CA ASP A 135 16.23 -14.37 -24.40
C ASP A 135 17.11 -13.20 -23.96
N ALA A 136 16.85 -11.98 -24.46
CA ALA A 136 17.63 -10.80 -24.04
C ALA A 136 17.37 -10.45 -22.58
N LEU A 137 16.12 -10.60 -22.12
CA LEU A 137 15.74 -10.43 -20.72
C LEU A 137 16.37 -11.54 -19.86
N LEU A 138 16.25 -12.79 -20.27
CA LEU A 138 16.78 -13.94 -19.52
C LEU A 138 18.30 -13.83 -19.31
N ARG A 139 19.06 -13.56 -20.36
CA ARG A 139 20.51 -13.32 -20.25
C ARG A 139 20.86 -12.13 -19.35
N ARG A 140 20.03 -11.10 -19.33
CA ARG A 140 20.26 -9.95 -18.47
C ARG A 140 19.99 -10.31 -16.99
N LEU A 141 18.98 -11.12 -16.70
CA LEU A 141 18.71 -11.63 -15.35
C LEU A 141 19.90 -12.45 -14.84
N ASP A 142 20.46 -13.35 -15.68
CA ASP A 142 21.65 -14.13 -15.31
C ASP A 142 22.81 -13.19 -14.93
N THR A 143 23.09 -12.20 -15.75
CA THR A 143 24.15 -11.20 -15.47
C THR A 143 23.87 -10.42 -14.18
N TRP A 144 22.63 -10.09 -13.87
CA TRP A 144 22.27 -9.36 -12.63
C TRP A 144 22.43 -10.23 -11.39
N VAL A 145 22.10 -11.52 -11.47
CA VAL A 145 22.32 -12.47 -10.38
C VAL A 145 23.83 -12.69 -10.16
N GLU A 146 24.59 -12.92 -11.23
CA GLU A 146 26.05 -13.12 -11.17
C GLU A 146 26.79 -11.93 -10.54
N ASN A 147 26.28 -10.71 -10.76
CA ASN A 147 26.87 -9.48 -10.22
C ASN A 147 26.23 -9.03 -8.88
N GLY A 148 25.36 -9.83 -8.26
CA GLY A 148 24.72 -9.51 -6.99
C GLY A 148 23.79 -8.29 -7.05
N ILE A 149 23.21 -7.99 -8.25
CA ILE A 149 22.27 -6.86 -8.45
C ILE A 149 20.84 -7.27 -8.13
N VAL A 150 20.52 -8.54 -8.38
CA VAL A 150 19.18 -9.14 -8.16
C VAL A 150 19.39 -10.50 -7.50
N GLU A 151 18.57 -10.80 -6.50
CA GLU A 151 18.56 -12.10 -5.83
C GLU A 151 18.10 -13.21 -6.79
N PRO A 152 18.62 -14.45 -6.63
CA PRO A 152 18.19 -15.60 -7.44
C PRO A 152 16.68 -15.80 -7.43
N SER A 153 16.01 -15.63 -6.29
CA SER A 153 14.55 -15.77 -6.13
C SER A 153 13.76 -14.75 -6.93
N ALA A 154 14.22 -13.48 -6.98
CA ALA A 154 13.60 -12.44 -7.78
C ALA A 154 13.76 -12.71 -9.29
N ALA A 155 14.97 -13.16 -9.71
CA ALA A 155 15.20 -13.55 -11.09
C ALA A 155 14.33 -14.73 -11.50
N GLU A 156 14.15 -15.73 -10.63
CA GLU A 156 13.29 -16.89 -10.88
C GLU A 156 11.81 -16.50 -11.00
N ALA A 157 11.35 -15.59 -10.16
CA ALA A 157 9.98 -15.03 -10.28
C ALA A 157 9.76 -14.39 -11.67
N VAL A 158 10.72 -13.62 -12.16
CA VAL A 158 10.64 -13.01 -13.50
C VAL A 158 10.69 -14.08 -14.60
N ARG A 159 11.54 -15.10 -14.50
CA ARG A 159 11.58 -16.23 -15.45
C ARG A 159 10.24 -16.97 -15.49
N THR A 160 9.64 -17.17 -14.32
CA THR A 160 8.31 -17.80 -14.22
C THR A 160 7.26 -17.00 -14.98
N VAL A 161 7.23 -15.67 -14.83
CA VAL A 161 6.29 -14.82 -15.60
C VAL A 161 6.60 -14.85 -17.11
N VAL A 162 7.88 -14.88 -17.50
CA VAL A 162 8.27 -15.03 -18.92
C VAL A 162 7.78 -16.35 -19.51
N ALA A 163 7.79 -17.43 -18.73
CA ALA A 163 7.29 -18.74 -19.14
C ALA A 163 5.74 -18.82 -19.21
N HIS A 164 5.04 -17.88 -18.55
CA HIS A 164 3.59 -17.82 -18.45
C HIS A 164 3.03 -16.48 -18.95
N PRO A 165 3.17 -16.16 -20.24
CA PRO A 165 2.73 -14.87 -20.79
C PRO A 165 1.23 -14.63 -20.65
N GLU A 166 0.41 -15.67 -20.52
CA GLU A 166 -1.03 -15.58 -20.24
C GLU A 166 -1.34 -14.94 -18.88
N TRP A 167 -0.40 -14.91 -17.95
CA TRP A 167 -0.58 -14.29 -16.63
C TRP A 167 -0.58 -12.76 -16.70
N LEU A 168 0.00 -12.15 -17.74
CA LEU A 168 0.13 -10.69 -17.84
C LEU A 168 -1.24 -9.98 -17.79
N ALA A 169 -2.24 -10.55 -18.43
CA ALA A 169 -3.60 -9.99 -18.46
C ALA A 169 -4.39 -10.22 -17.17
N LEU A 170 -3.88 -11.05 -16.22
CA LEU A 170 -4.53 -11.40 -14.96
C LEU A 170 -6.01 -11.78 -15.12
N PRO A 171 -6.34 -12.81 -15.90
CA PRO A 171 -7.74 -13.15 -16.21
C PRO A 171 -8.52 -13.47 -14.94
N GLY A 172 -9.76 -12.97 -14.84
CA GLY A 172 -10.61 -13.16 -13.67
C GLY A 172 -10.25 -12.32 -12.44
N THR A 173 -9.21 -11.48 -12.54
CA THR A 173 -8.71 -10.63 -11.45
C THR A 173 -8.99 -9.16 -11.74
N THR A 174 -9.32 -8.40 -10.69
CA THR A 174 -9.33 -6.94 -10.70
C THR A 174 -8.21 -6.44 -9.78
N VAL A 175 -7.21 -5.77 -10.35
CA VAL A 175 -6.13 -5.17 -9.56
C VAL A 175 -6.56 -3.79 -9.08
N VAL A 176 -6.69 -3.63 -7.78
CA VAL A 176 -6.95 -2.34 -7.15
C VAL A 176 -5.64 -1.58 -7.03
N VAL A 177 -5.59 -0.37 -7.58
CA VAL A 177 -4.41 0.50 -7.52
C VAL A 177 -4.74 1.72 -6.70
N LEU A 178 -4.36 1.70 -5.42
CA LEU A 178 -4.41 2.87 -4.55
C LEU A 178 -3.23 3.78 -4.93
N GLY A 179 -3.52 5.03 -5.30
CA GLY A 179 -2.54 5.91 -5.93
C GLY A 179 -2.45 5.67 -7.45
N ALA A 180 -3.59 5.70 -8.15
CA ALA A 180 -3.67 5.43 -9.59
C ALA A 180 -2.77 6.35 -10.45
N GLY A 181 -2.52 7.58 -10.00
CA GLY A 181 -1.63 8.54 -10.64
C GLY A 181 -0.19 8.52 -10.16
N ALA A 182 0.19 7.57 -9.27
CA ALA A 182 1.54 7.49 -8.73
C ALA A 182 2.56 7.08 -9.82
N GLU A 183 3.70 7.77 -9.87
CA GLU A 183 4.75 7.50 -10.88
C GLU A 183 5.34 6.08 -10.75
N MET A 184 5.47 5.58 -9.53
CA MET A 184 5.97 4.24 -9.24
C MET A 184 4.88 3.15 -9.30
N GLY A 185 3.63 3.54 -9.57
CA GLY A 185 2.49 2.62 -9.61
C GLY A 185 2.47 1.75 -10.88
N PRO A 186 1.81 0.58 -10.81
CA PRO A 186 1.77 -0.38 -11.91
C PRO A 186 0.71 -0.08 -12.97
N LEU A 187 -0.09 0.99 -12.83
CA LEU A 187 -1.25 1.27 -13.67
C LEU A 187 -0.94 1.14 -15.17
N THR A 188 0.12 1.83 -15.63
CA THR A 188 0.50 1.84 -17.06
C THR A 188 0.88 0.44 -17.55
N ALA A 189 1.58 -0.36 -16.74
CA ALA A 189 1.97 -1.70 -17.10
C ALA A 189 0.75 -2.65 -17.16
N LEU A 190 -0.10 -2.61 -16.15
CA LEU A 190 -1.32 -3.43 -16.08
C LEU A 190 -2.25 -3.15 -17.26
N LEU A 191 -2.51 -1.87 -17.56
CA LEU A 191 -3.35 -1.49 -18.69
C LEU A 191 -2.73 -1.89 -20.04
N ARG A 192 -1.40 -1.82 -20.17
CA ARG A 192 -0.69 -2.27 -21.37
C ARG A 192 -0.79 -3.78 -21.57
N TRP A 193 -0.83 -4.56 -20.49
CA TRP A 193 -1.00 -6.02 -20.54
C TRP A 193 -2.45 -6.47 -20.75
N GLY A 194 -3.41 -5.55 -20.72
CA GLY A 194 -4.82 -5.86 -20.91
C GLY A 194 -5.56 -6.24 -19.62
N ALA A 195 -4.97 -5.96 -18.45
CA ALA A 195 -5.58 -6.26 -17.16
C ALA A 195 -6.79 -5.35 -16.86
N ARG A 196 -7.68 -5.82 -15.97
CA ARG A 196 -8.72 -5.02 -15.35
C ARG A 196 -8.16 -4.35 -14.09
N VAL A 197 -8.24 -3.03 -14.04
CA VAL A 197 -7.73 -2.22 -12.94
C VAL A 197 -8.86 -1.42 -12.31
N ALA A 198 -8.91 -1.37 -10.98
CA ALA A 198 -9.74 -0.45 -10.22
C ALA A 198 -8.81 0.65 -9.64
N GLY A 199 -8.81 1.82 -10.23
CA GLY A 199 -7.96 2.95 -9.82
C GLY A 199 -8.63 3.82 -8.77
N ILE A 200 -7.90 4.15 -7.70
CA ILE A 200 -8.32 5.10 -6.67
C ILE A 200 -7.22 6.14 -6.49
N ASP A 201 -7.60 7.39 -6.51
CA ASP A 201 -6.73 8.53 -6.23
C ASP A 201 -7.53 9.76 -5.83
N LEU A 202 -6.86 10.78 -5.34
CA LEU A 202 -7.46 12.04 -4.92
C LEU A 202 -8.34 12.65 -6.03
N PRO A 203 -9.45 13.31 -5.69
CA PRO A 203 -10.37 13.91 -6.67
C PRO A 203 -9.77 15.20 -7.25
N ARG A 204 -8.72 15.06 -8.08
CA ARG A 204 -8.01 16.16 -8.76
C ARG A 204 -8.15 16.02 -10.26
N THR A 205 -8.77 17.01 -10.91
CA THR A 205 -9.07 16.98 -12.34
C THR A 205 -7.85 16.64 -13.20
N GLN A 206 -6.73 17.35 -13.04
CA GLN A 206 -5.51 17.14 -13.84
C GLN A 206 -4.89 15.75 -13.64
N LEU A 207 -5.02 15.16 -12.44
CA LEU A 207 -4.58 13.81 -12.17
C LEU A 207 -5.42 12.82 -12.98
N TRP A 208 -6.74 12.94 -12.88
CA TRP A 208 -7.67 12.03 -13.55
C TRP A 208 -7.64 12.17 -15.07
N GLU A 209 -7.43 13.37 -15.61
CA GLU A 209 -7.18 13.56 -17.06
C GLU A 209 -6.03 12.68 -17.55
N ARG A 210 -4.88 12.66 -16.83
CA ARG A 210 -3.73 11.82 -17.19
C ARG A 210 -4.00 10.33 -17.02
N VAL A 211 -4.66 9.93 -15.93
CA VAL A 211 -5.01 8.54 -15.65
C VAL A 211 -5.96 7.99 -16.71
N LEU A 212 -7.02 8.72 -17.05
CA LEU A 212 -8.01 8.34 -18.04
C LEU A 212 -7.39 8.32 -19.47
N ASP A 213 -6.51 9.25 -19.77
CA ASP A 213 -5.80 9.26 -21.06
C ASP A 213 -4.85 8.06 -21.19
N THR A 214 -4.18 7.67 -20.09
CA THR A 214 -3.38 6.43 -20.04
C THR A 214 -4.25 5.21 -20.27
N ALA A 215 -5.43 5.16 -19.65
CA ALA A 215 -6.36 4.05 -19.80
C ALA A 215 -6.88 3.92 -21.25
N ARG A 216 -7.27 5.04 -21.89
CA ARG A 216 -7.74 5.04 -23.30
C ARG A 216 -6.70 4.49 -24.27
N ARG A 217 -5.41 4.79 -24.03
CA ARG A 217 -4.30 4.31 -24.86
C ARG A 217 -3.85 2.89 -24.53
N GLY A 218 -4.23 2.37 -23.35
CA GLY A 218 -3.94 1.00 -22.95
C GLY A 218 -4.76 -0.03 -23.69
N ALA A 219 -4.58 -1.29 -23.33
CA ALA A 219 -5.34 -2.44 -23.82
C ALA A 219 -6.31 -3.01 -22.79
N GLY A 220 -6.17 -2.59 -21.53
CA GLY A 220 -6.96 -3.06 -20.40
C GLY A 220 -8.21 -2.21 -20.13
N THR A 221 -8.86 -2.51 -19.02
CA THR A 221 -10.04 -1.77 -18.54
C THR A 221 -9.71 -1.08 -17.22
N LEU A 222 -9.97 0.21 -17.13
CA LEU A 222 -9.90 0.97 -15.88
C LEU A 222 -11.31 1.22 -15.34
N LEU A 223 -11.57 0.73 -14.14
CA LEU A 223 -12.71 1.08 -13.29
C LEU A 223 -12.27 2.19 -12.33
N TYR A 224 -13.14 3.16 -12.07
CA TYR A 224 -12.83 4.25 -11.14
C TYR A 224 -14.08 4.78 -10.44
N PRO A 225 -13.96 5.26 -9.18
CA PRO A 225 -15.08 5.77 -8.42
C PRO A 225 -15.50 7.15 -8.90
N VAL A 226 -16.83 7.39 -8.92
CA VAL A 226 -17.45 8.67 -9.24
C VAL A 226 -18.53 9.03 -8.24
N ALA A 227 -18.73 10.33 -7.96
CA ALA A 227 -19.84 10.82 -7.16
C ALA A 227 -20.31 12.17 -7.72
N GLY A 228 -21.42 12.16 -8.46
CA GLY A 228 -21.86 13.32 -9.24
C GLY A 228 -20.84 13.64 -10.35
N GLU A 229 -20.28 14.85 -10.33
CA GLU A 229 -19.23 15.28 -11.27
C GLU A 229 -17.82 14.95 -10.79
N ASP A 230 -17.66 14.57 -9.51
CA ASP A 230 -16.35 14.23 -8.93
C ASP A 230 -15.87 12.86 -9.40
N VAL A 231 -14.59 12.77 -9.75
CA VAL A 231 -13.89 11.55 -10.10
C VAL A 231 -12.80 11.30 -9.06
N GLY A 232 -12.76 10.08 -8.50
CA GLY A 232 -11.80 9.73 -7.47
C GLY A 232 -12.38 9.75 -6.06
N ALA A 233 -11.54 9.43 -5.08
CA ALA A 233 -11.87 9.45 -3.66
C ALA A 233 -10.63 9.71 -2.81
N ASP A 234 -10.78 10.46 -1.71
CA ASP A 234 -9.72 10.70 -0.74
C ASP A 234 -9.73 9.62 0.34
N LEU A 235 -8.72 8.75 0.34
CA LEU A 235 -8.57 7.67 1.30
C LEU A 235 -8.50 8.15 2.76
N ILE A 236 -8.04 9.37 3.02
CA ILE A 236 -8.01 9.91 4.39
C ILE A 236 -9.42 10.15 4.94
N THR A 237 -10.37 10.51 4.08
CA THR A 237 -11.71 10.92 4.50
C THR A 237 -12.81 9.93 4.13
N GLU A 238 -12.57 9.00 3.20
CA GLU A 238 -13.64 8.23 2.56
C GLU A 238 -13.44 6.70 2.62
N VAL A 239 -12.65 6.19 3.58
CA VAL A 239 -12.40 4.74 3.72
C VAL A 239 -13.68 3.89 3.62
N PRO A 240 -14.79 4.19 4.33
CA PRO A 240 -15.99 3.35 4.24
C PRO A 240 -16.63 3.34 2.85
N ALA A 241 -16.70 4.48 2.17
CA ALA A 241 -17.27 4.58 0.84
C ALA A 241 -16.43 3.82 -0.20
N VAL A 242 -15.10 3.95 -0.10
CA VAL A 242 -14.15 3.22 -0.97
C VAL A 242 -14.25 1.71 -0.72
N ALA A 243 -14.33 1.27 0.54
CA ALA A 243 -14.48 -0.15 0.86
C ALA A 243 -15.78 -0.74 0.31
N ASP A 244 -16.90 -0.03 0.44
CA ASP A 244 -18.18 -0.48 -0.09
C ASP A 244 -18.16 -0.56 -1.63
N TRP A 245 -17.54 0.43 -2.29
CA TRP A 245 -17.33 0.42 -3.73
C TRP A 245 -16.48 -0.77 -4.18
N LEU A 246 -15.32 -1.03 -3.52
CA LEU A 246 -14.45 -2.15 -3.84
C LEU A 246 -15.13 -3.51 -3.59
N THR A 247 -15.94 -3.61 -2.53
CA THR A 247 -16.67 -4.84 -2.20
C THR A 247 -17.62 -5.24 -3.34
N GLY A 248 -18.19 -4.28 -4.05
CA GLY A 248 -19.09 -4.49 -5.20
C GLY A 248 -18.38 -4.84 -6.51
N LEU A 249 -17.06 -4.77 -6.59
CA LEU A 249 -16.33 -5.02 -7.84
C LEU A 249 -16.27 -6.53 -8.18
N PRO A 250 -16.28 -6.87 -9.48
CA PRO A 250 -16.25 -8.26 -9.93
C PRO A 250 -14.85 -8.88 -9.86
N GLY A 251 -14.80 -10.21 -9.78
CA GLY A 251 -13.58 -11.01 -9.84
C GLY A 251 -12.81 -11.05 -8.53
N HIS A 252 -11.74 -11.82 -8.51
CA HIS A 252 -10.76 -11.85 -7.43
C HIS A 252 -10.08 -10.47 -7.32
N LEU A 253 -9.98 -9.89 -6.12
CA LEU A 253 -9.33 -8.61 -5.93
C LEU A 253 -7.87 -8.77 -5.50
N VAL A 254 -6.99 -8.02 -6.13
CA VAL A 254 -5.62 -7.81 -5.66
C VAL A 254 -5.49 -6.34 -5.23
N LEU A 255 -5.46 -6.10 -3.92
CA LEU A 255 -5.32 -4.75 -3.36
C LEU A 255 -3.85 -4.35 -3.37
N GLY A 256 -3.50 -3.37 -4.19
CA GLY A 256 -2.17 -2.80 -4.29
C GLY A 256 -2.09 -1.39 -3.72
N ASP A 257 -1.13 -1.15 -2.81
CA ASP A 257 -0.87 0.17 -2.24
C ASP A 257 0.39 0.80 -2.87
N TYR A 258 0.18 1.90 -3.57
CA TYR A 258 1.21 2.71 -4.22
C TYR A 258 1.09 4.18 -3.81
N VAL A 259 0.34 4.43 -2.73
CA VAL A 259 0.17 5.79 -2.19
C VAL A 259 1.46 6.23 -1.55
N TYR A 260 1.91 7.43 -1.91
CA TYR A 260 3.03 8.08 -1.28
C TYR A 260 2.69 9.53 -0.94
N ALA A 261 3.04 9.94 0.26
CA ALA A 261 2.90 11.32 0.71
C ALA A 261 4.03 11.67 1.69
N ASP A 262 4.30 12.95 1.89
CA ASP A 262 5.35 13.39 2.79
C ASP A 262 4.89 13.44 4.26
N GLY A 263 5.78 13.02 5.15
CA GLY A 263 5.70 13.24 6.60
C GLY A 263 4.40 12.73 7.23
N ALA A 264 3.71 13.60 7.95
CA ALA A 264 2.49 13.25 8.69
C ALA A 264 1.35 12.76 7.77
N THR A 265 1.26 13.27 6.56
CA THR A 265 0.22 12.84 5.59
C THR A 265 0.44 11.39 5.17
N ASN A 266 1.69 10.95 5.01
CA ASN A 266 2.00 9.56 4.71
C ASN A 266 1.46 8.61 5.80
N VAL A 267 1.71 8.91 7.07
CA VAL A 267 1.19 8.09 8.18
C VAL A 267 -0.34 8.07 8.19
N ARG A 268 -1.00 9.20 7.93
CA ARG A 268 -2.47 9.29 7.86
C ARG A 268 -3.04 8.41 6.76
N VAL A 269 -2.49 8.50 5.56
CA VAL A 269 -3.00 7.71 4.43
C VAL A 269 -2.64 6.23 4.56
N SER A 270 -1.44 5.88 5.03
CA SER A 270 -1.06 4.47 5.24
C SER A 270 -1.95 3.79 6.30
N THR A 271 -2.30 4.49 7.39
CA THR A 271 -3.22 3.95 8.40
C THR A 271 -4.66 3.89 7.90
N ALA A 272 -5.07 4.79 6.98
CA ALA A 272 -6.36 4.72 6.30
C ALA A 272 -6.41 3.50 5.36
N VAL A 273 -5.33 3.22 4.61
CA VAL A 273 -5.21 2.02 3.76
C VAL A 273 -5.25 0.75 4.59
N ASP A 274 -4.61 0.72 5.77
CA ASP A 274 -4.69 -0.43 6.67
C ASP A 274 -6.13 -0.68 7.15
N ALA A 275 -6.85 0.35 7.58
CA ALA A 275 -8.26 0.25 7.96
C ALA A 275 -9.15 -0.20 6.78
N LEU A 276 -8.89 0.29 5.56
CA LEU A 276 -9.54 -0.18 4.33
C LEU A 276 -9.29 -1.66 4.09
N THR A 277 -8.04 -2.09 4.24
CA THR A 277 -7.61 -3.48 4.05
C THR A 277 -8.34 -4.43 5.02
N VAL A 278 -8.38 -4.08 6.31
CA VAL A 278 -9.10 -4.85 7.34
C VAL A 278 -10.59 -4.94 7.00
N ARG A 279 -11.23 -3.82 6.64
CA ARG A 279 -12.65 -3.79 6.27
C ARG A 279 -12.92 -4.65 5.01
N LEU A 280 -12.11 -4.53 3.99
CA LEU A 280 -12.26 -5.27 2.74
C LEU A 280 -12.07 -6.78 2.95
N ALA A 281 -11.05 -7.18 3.72
CA ALA A 281 -10.80 -8.58 4.07
C ALA A 281 -11.92 -9.19 4.93
N ALA A 282 -12.58 -8.38 5.77
CA ALA A 282 -13.76 -8.84 6.51
C ALA A 282 -15.01 -9.01 5.63
N ALA A 283 -15.13 -8.23 4.55
CA ALA A 283 -16.27 -8.26 3.63
C ALA A 283 -16.13 -9.28 2.49
N ARG A 284 -14.89 -9.67 2.15
CA ARG A 284 -14.57 -10.56 1.01
C ARG A 284 -13.49 -11.56 1.41
N ASN A 285 -13.63 -12.80 0.99
CA ASN A 285 -12.66 -13.89 1.21
C ASN A 285 -11.72 -14.14 0.02
N ASP A 286 -11.86 -13.34 -1.05
CA ASP A 286 -11.13 -13.45 -2.32
C ASP A 286 -10.25 -12.22 -2.57
N VAL A 287 -9.57 -11.73 -1.53
CA VAL A 287 -8.65 -10.57 -1.61
C VAL A 287 -7.22 -11.04 -1.39
N ALA A 288 -6.32 -10.69 -2.31
CA ALA A 288 -4.88 -10.75 -2.12
C ALA A 288 -4.29 -9.34 -1.95
N LEU A 289 -3.12 -9.25 -1.33
CA LEU A 289 -2.41 -7.98 -1.10
C LEU A 289 -1.13 -7.92 -1.91
N ALA A 290 -0.84 -6.76 -2.52
CA ALA A 290 0.37 -6.51 -3.31
C ALA A 290 0.87 -5.08 -3.05
N PHE A 291 1.49 -4.87 -1.90
CA PHE A 291 1.99 -3.57 -1.47
C PHE A 291 3.42 -3.34 -1.94
N LEU A 292 3.71 -2.12 -2.39
CA LEU A 292 5.06 -1.69 -2.70
C LEU A 292 5.74 -1.21 -1.42
N ALA A 293 6.79 -1.93 -1.00
CA ALA A 293 7.65 -1.51 0.10
C ALA A 293 8.77 -0.59 -0.42
N THR A 294 9.13 0.44 0.36
CA THR A 294 10.24 1.33 0.04
C THR A 294 11.52 0.91 0.75
N PRO A 295 12.72 1.35 0.29
CA PRO A 295 13.99 0.99 0.95
C PRO A 295 14.12 1.50 2.40
N THR A 296 13.23 2.40 2.83
CA THR A 296 13.19 2.93 4.21
C THR A 296 12.25 2.17 5.12
N ASP A 297 11.48 1.24 4.57
CA ASP A 297 10.54 0.41 5.33
C ASP A 297 11.29 -0.76 5.99
N VAL A 298 10.75 -1.23 7.11
CA VAL A 298 11.20 -2.47 7.76
C VAL A 298 10.34 -3.61 7.24
N PHE A 299 10.95 -4.55 6.54
CA PHE A 299 10.26 -5.72 5.99
C PHE A 299 11.20 -6.94 5.96
N ALA A 300 10.61 -8.12 5.91
CA ALA A 300 11.36 -9.37 5.77
C ALA A 300 11.95 -9.47 4.35
N VAL A 301 13.18 -9.95 4.26
CA VAL A 301 13.84 -10.27 2.98
C VAL A 301 14.06 -11.77 2.87
N PRO A 302 14.11 -12.34 1.65
CA PRO A 302 14.44 -13.75 1.45
C PRO A 302 15.81 -14.12 2.02
N PRO A 303 16.02 -15.36 2.52
CA PRO A 303 17.32 -15.79 3.05
C PRO A 303 18.47 -15.68 2.06
N ASP A 304 18.21 -15.85 0.76
CA ASP A 304 19.21 -15.69 -0.30
C ASP A 304 19.66 -14.23 -0.47
N ALA A 305 18.78 -13.26 -0.29
CA ALA A 305 19.13 -11.83 -0.27
C ALA A 305 20.06 -11.52 0.91
N VAL A 306 19.78 -12.08 2.10
CA VAL A 306 20.66 -11.94 3.26
C VAL A 306 22.02 -12.58 3.01
N ALA A 307 22.06 -13.79 2.44
CA ALA A 307 23.31 -14.49 2.14
C ALA A 307 24.19 -13.75 1.11
N GLN A 308 23.59 -13.02 0.18
CA GLN A 308 24.33 -12.21 -0.80
C GLN A 308 24.85 -10.88 -0.25
N SER A 309 24.30 -10.40 0.86
CA SER A 309 24.70 -9.11 1.46
C SER A 309 25.90 -9.23 2.40
N VAL A 310 26.35 -10.44 2.70
CA VAL A 310 27.50 -10.78 3.56
C VAL A 310 28.70 -11.12 2.70
#